data_dac141e8525c3f22e2f6af4dcded606b
#
_entry.id   dac141e8525c3f22e2f6af4dcded606b
#
_cell.length_a   1.000
_cell.length_b   1.000
_cell.length_c   1.000
_cell.angle_alpha   90.00
_cell.angle_beta   90.00
_cell.angle_gamma   90.00
#
_symmetry.space_group_name_H-M   'P 1'
#
loop_
_entity.id
_entity.type
_entity.pdbx_description
1 polymer ?
#
loop_
_entity_poly.entity_id
_entity_poly.type
_entity_poly.pdbx_seq_one_letter_code
_entity_poly.pdbx_strand_id
1 'polypeptide(L)'
;MLVAARRTDVASIRTVAGNLDSEFVNRLHHVSAMPASENPIDFASRVATVAQVHFSGADDTVVPPEVAARFISKTGHRCATARTIPGIAHDGDWSRAWPALLSVVPACADAPAANR
;
A
#
# COMPACT_ATOMS: atom_id res chain seq x y z
N MET A 1 7.23 2.20 -4.50
CA MET A 1 6.02 2.87 -5.07
C MET A 1 6.37 3.94 -6.10
N LEU A 2 7.25 4.86 -5.78
CA LEU A 2 7.59 5.97 -6.71
C LEU A 2 8.18 5.49 -8.04
N VAL A 3 8.96 4.41 -8.02
CA VAL A 3 9.48 3.79 -9.26
C VAL A 3 8.33 3.25 -10.10
N ALA A 4 7.38 2.56 -9.49
CA ALA A 4 6.21 2.01 -10.19
C ALA A 4 5.36 3.12 -10.84
N ALA A 5 5.26 4.28 -10.19
CA ALA A 5 4.51 5.43 -10.72
C ALA A 5 5.14 6.03 -11.97
N ARG A 6 6.43 5.77 -12.21
CA ARG A 6 7.20 6.32 -13.33
C ARG A 6 7.50 5.31 -14.44
N ARG A 7 7.06 4.06 -14.28
CA ARG A 7 7.30 3.01 -15.27
C ARG A 7 5.99 2.49 -15.83
N THR A 8 6.05 1.92 -17.01
CA THR A 8 4.89 1.33 -17.69
C THR A 8 4.96 -0.19 -17.77
N ASP A 9 6.04 -0.80 -17.27
CA ASP A 9 6.30 -2.23 -17.36
C ASP A 9 6.18 -2.97 -16.02
N VAL A 10 5.56 -2.34 -15.02
CA VAL A 10 5.30 -2.96 -13.71
C VAL A 10 4.02 -3.79 -13.80
N ALA A 11 4.15 -5.11 -13.62
CA ALA A 11 3.02 -6.03 -13.71
C ALA A 11 2.17 -6.06 -12.44
N SER A 12 2.80 -5.97 -11.27
CA SER A 12 2.09 -5.96 -9.98
C SER A 12 2.95 -5.31 -8.90
N ILE A 13 2.29 -4.94 -7.81
CA ILE A 13 2.95 -4.33 -6.65
C ILE A 13 2.52 -5.08 -5.39
N ARG A 14 3.50 -5.40 -4.56
CA ARG A 14 3.28 -5.82 -3.17
C ARG A 14 4.06 -4.92 -2.24
N THR A 15 3.45 -4.43 -1.19
CA THR A 15 4.14 -3.71 -0.13
C THR A 15 3.93 -4.39 1.21
N VAL A 16 4.92 -4.30 2.07
CA VAL A 16 4.87 -4.82 3.43
C VAL A 16 5.29 -3.71 4.37
N ALA A 17 4.37 -3.28 5.21
CA ALA A 17 4.58 -2.18 6.16
C ALA A 17 5.13 -0.91 5.47
N GLY A 18 4.69 -0.66 4.24
CA GLY A 18 5.20 0.44 3.43
C GLY A 18 4.66 1.79 3.87
N ASN A 19 5.55 2.79 3.94
CA ASN A 19 5.14 4.17 4.19
C ASN A 19 4.64 4.79 2.89
N LEU A 20 3.35 4.63 2.63
CA LEU A 20 2.68 5.08 1.42
C LEU A 20 2.12 6.51 1.53
N ASP A 21 2.15 7.08 2.73
CA ASP A 21 1.73 8.45 3.02
C ASP A 21 2.65 9.05 4.08
N SER A 22 3.78 9.56 3.63
CA SER A 22 4.82 10.07 4.52
C SER A 22 4.35 11.29 5.32
N GLU A 23 3.51 12.12 4.75
CA GLU A 23 2.96 13.28 5.47
C GLU A 23 2.09 12.85 6.64
N PHE A 24 1.19 11.87 6.42
CA PHE A 24 0.36 11.33 7.49
C PHE A 24 1.22 10.69 8.60
N VAL A 25 2.21 9.88 8.23
CA VAL A 25 3.10 9.22 9.20
C VAL A 25 3.91 10.25 10.00
N ASN A 26 4.41 11.29 9.32
CA ASN A 26 5.14 12.36 10.00
C ASN A 26 4.26 13.10 11.01
N ARG A 27 3.01 13.41 10.66
CA ARG A 27 2.06 14.03 11.59
C ARG A 27 1.76 13.12 12.78
N LEU A 28 1.56 11.83 12.52
CA LEU A 28 1.28 10.85 13.57
C LEU A 28 2.39 10.80 14.61
N HIS A 29 3.65 10.90 14.18
CA HIS A 29 4.81 10.81 15.04
C HIS A 29 5.39 12.18 15.44
N HIS A 30 4.71 13.26 15.09
CA HIS A 30 5.17 14.63 15.39
C HIS A 30 6.57 14.91 14.85
N VAL A 31 6.88 14.38 13.66
CA VAL A 31 8.16 14.57 12.98
C VAL A 31 7.98 15.61 11.89
N SER A 32 8.98 16.48 11.73
CA SER A 32 8.96 17.51 10.70
C SER A 32 8.95 16.89 9.30
N ALA A 33 8.14 17.46 8.41
CA ALA A 33 8.12 17.05 7.03
C ALA A 33 9.47 17.36 6.35
N MET A 34 9.80 16.53 5.35
CA MET A 34 10.93 16.77 4.45
C MET A 34 10.38 17.33 3.14
N PRO A 35 10.39 18.67 2.94
CA PRO A 35 9.66 19.29 1.83
C PRO A 35 10.11 18.83 0.43
N ALA A 36 11.37 18.43 0.31
CA ALA A 36 11.92 17.94 -0.95
C ALA A 36 11.61 16.45 -1.21
N SER A 37 11.04 15.73 -0.23
CA SER A 37 10.73 14.32 -0.34
C SER A 37 9.35 14.14 -0.96
N GLU A 38 9.26 13.31 -2.00
CA GLU A 38 7.99 12.98 -2.63
C GLU A 38 7.17 12.06 -1.73
N ASN A 39 5.87 12.33 -1.62
CA ASN A 39 4.96 11.50 -0.86
C ASN A 39 4.28 10.49 -1.80
N PRO A 40 4.43 9.17 -1.60
CA PRO A 40 3.86 8.17 -2.49
C PRO A 40 2.37 8.34 -2.76
N ILE A 41 1.57 8.75 -1.78
CA ILE A 41 0.12 8.89 -1.95
C ILE A 41 -0.25 9.93 -3.01
N ASP A 42 0.61 10.91 -3.26
CA ASP A 42 0.38 11.92 -4.29
C ASP A 42 0.44 11.34 -5.70
N PHE A 43 1.00 10.14 -5.84
CA PHE A 43 1.14 9.44 -7.11
C PHE A 43 0.22 8.22 -7.23
N ALA A 44 -0.71 8.05 -6.28
CA ALA A 44 -1.60 6.88 -6.24
C ALA A 44 -2.38 6.68 -7.54
N SER A 45 -2.85 7.77 -8.16
CA SER A 45 -3.61 7.68 -9.41
C SER A 45 -2.79 7.12 -10.58
N ARG A 46 -1.47 7.29 -10.55
CA ARG A 46 -0.58 6.79 -11.62
C ARG A 46 -0.40 5.28 -11.59
N VAL A 47 -0.69 4.64 -10.45
CA VAL A 47 -0.62 3.19 -10.30
C VAL A 47 -2.01 2.56 -10.13
N ALA A 48 -3.06 3.31 -10.36
CA ALA A 48 -4.44 2.88 -10.13
C ALA A 48 -4.84 1.67 -10.97
N THR A 49 -4.21 1.45 -12.11
CA THR A 49 -4.49 0.31 -13.00
C THR A 49 -3.53 -0.87 -12.81
N VAL A 50 -2.56 -0.75 -11.92
CA VAL A 50 -1.62 -1.83 -11.61
C VAL A 50 -2.17 -2.66 -10.46
N ALA A 51 -2.29 -3.98 -10.67
CA ALA A 51 -2.73 -4.90 -9.61
C ALA A 51 -1.78 -4.82 -8.42
N GLN A 52 -2.31 -4.58 -7.23
CA GLN A 52 -1.48 -4.34 -6.06
C GLN A 52 -2.15 -4.79 -4.77
N VAL A 53 -1.33 -5.25 -3.83
CA VAL A 53 -1.75 -5.58 -2.48
C VAL A 53 -0.77 -4.97 -1.48
N HIS A 54 -1.33 -4.37 -0.44
CA HIS A 54 -0.57 -3.69 0.60
C HIS A 54 -0.82 -4.37 1.93
N PHE A 55 0.24 -4.99 2.48
CA PHE A 55 0.17 -5.69 3.76
C PHE A 55 0.64 -4.77 4.89
N SER A 56 -0.13 -4.77 5.97
CA SER A 56 0.20 -4.02 7.19
C SER A 56 0.09 -4.95 8.41
N GLY A 57 0.91 -4.69 9.41
CA GLY A 57 0.80 -5.39 10.68
C GLY A 57 -0.31 -4.78 11.54
N ALA A 58 -1.16 -5.61 12.14
CA ALA A 58 -2.23 -5.11 13.00
C ALA A 58 -1.69 -4.33 14.21
N ASP A 59 -0.51 -4.70 14.68
CA ASP A 59 0.13 -4.09 15.84
C ASP A 59 1.18 -3.03 15.45
N ASP A 60 1.22 -2.64 14.19
CA ASP A 60 2.17 -1.64 13.71
C ASP A 60 1.71 -0.24 14.12
N THR A 61 2.48 0.39 15.01
CA THR A 61 2.26 1.77 15.46
C THR A 61 3.17 2.77 14.76
N VAL A 62 4.12 2.30 13.97
CA VAL A 62 5.05 3.15 13.19
C VAL A 62 4.39 3.54 11.86
N VAL A 63 3.95 2.54 11.10
CA VAL A 63 3.16 2.72 9.88
C VAL A 63 1.88 1.89 10.04
N PRO A 64 0.85 2.46 10.67
CA PRO A 64 -0.34 1.70 10.99
C PRO A 64 -1.15 1.32 9.74
N PRO A 65 -2.06 0.33 9.85
CA PRO A 65 -2.85 -0.15 8.70
C PRO A 65 -3.65 0.92 7.96
N GLU A 66 -4.04 1.99 8.63
CA GLU A 66 -4.78 3.08 8.00
C GLU A 66 -3.98 3.79 6.89
N VAL A 67 -2.64 3.70 6.90
CA VAL A 67 -1.80 4.24 5.82
C VAL A 67 -2.12 3.55 4.50
N ALA A 68 -2.18 2.23 4.48
CA ALA A 68 -2.56 1.47 3.29
C ALA A 68 -4.00 1.77 2.86
N ALA A 69 -4.93 1.86 3.81
CA ALA A 69 -6.32 2.19 3.52
C ALA A 69 -6.45 3.57 2.85
N ARG A 70 -5.72 4.56 3.33
CA ARG A 70 -5.69 5.90 2.74
C ARG A 70 -5.14 5.86 1.30
N PHE A 71 -4.05 5.12 1.09
CA PHE A 71 -3.46 4.99 -0.23
C PHE A 71 -4.44 4.35 -1.21
N ILE A 72 -5.08 3.26 -0.81
CA ILE A 72 -6.06 2.55 -1.64
C ILE A 72 -7.24 3.42 -2.00
N SER A 73 -7.74 4.23 -1.06
CA SER A 73 -8.78 5.21 -1.34
C SER A 73 -8.42 6.14 -2.50
N LYS A 74 -7.15 6.53 -2.58
CA LYS A 74 -6.67 7.41 -3.66
C LYS A 74 -6.48 6.69 -4.99
N THR A 75 -6.31 5.35 -4.98
CA THR A 75 -6.21 4.58 -6.23
C THR A 75 -7.58 4.29 -6.86
N GLY A 76 -8.68 4.40 -6.13
CA GLY A 76 -10.02 4.08 -6.60
C GLY A 76 -10.44 2.62 -6.38
N HIS A 77 -9.71 1.83 -5.63
CA HIS A 77 -10.03 0.47 -5.15
C HIS A 77 -10.07 -0.65 -6.20
N ARG A 78 -10.11 -0.35 -7.49
CA ARG A 78 -10.31 -1.39 -8.50
C ARG A 78 -9.18 -2.41 -8.54
N CYS A 79 -7.94 -1.96 -8.45
CA CYS A 79 -6.75 -2.82 -8.58
C CYS A 79 -5.95 -2.93 -7.30
N ALA A 80 -6.36 -2.26 -6.23
CA ALA A 80 -5.62 -2.19 -4.98
C ALA A 80 -6.44 -2.75 -3.84
N THR A 81 -5.80 -3.60 -3.04
CA THR A 81 -6.36 -4.15 -1.80
C THR A 81 -5.39 -3.98 -0.66
N ALA A 82 -5.93 -3.87 0.55
CA ALA A 82 -5.16 -3.86 1.78
C ALA A 82 -5.47 -5.10 2.58
N ARG A 83 -4.43 -5.68 3.20
CA ARG A 83 -4.57 -6.79 4.12
C ARG A 83 -3.83 -6.49 5.40
N THR A 84 -4.53 -6.61 6.51
CA THR A 84 -3.95 -6.43 7.84
C THR A 84 -3.64 -7.80 8.44
N ILE A 85 -2.38 -8.00 8.83
CA ILE A 85 -1.91 -9.27 9.35
C ILE A 85 -1.90 -9.20 10.88
N PRO A 86 -2.67 -10.05 11.57
CA PRO A 86 -2.75 -10.02 13.02
C PRO A 86 -1.43 -10.41 13.68
N GLY A 87 -1.15 -9.81 14.85
CA GLY A 87 -0.01 -10.19 15.69
C GLY A 87 1.35 -9.72 15.20
N ILE A 88 1.42 -8.81 14.25
CA ILE A 88 2.70 -8.30 13.72
C ILE A 88 2.79 -6.80 13.92
N ALA A 89 3.87 -6.35 14.57
CA ALA A 89 4.28 -4.95 14.65
C ALA A 89 5.20 -4.59 13.49
N HIS A 90 5.58 -3.32 13.36
CA HIS A 90 6.41 -2.84 12.26
C HIS A 90 7.72 -3.62 12.09
N ASP A 91 8.39 -3.89 13.20
CA ASP A 91 9.63 -4.66 13.27
C ASP A 91 9.42 -6.14 13.59
N GLY A 92 8.20 -6.64 13.40
CA GLY A 92 7.87 -8.03 13.66
C GLY A 92 8.48 -9.00 12.68
N ASP A 93 8.26 -10.30 12.91
CA ASP A 93 8.81 -11.37 12.08
C ASP A 93 8.00 -11.56 10.79
N TRP A 94 8.23 -10.68 9.84
CA TRP A 94 7.60 -10.76 8.51
C TRP A 94 8.07 -11.97 7.72
N SER A 95 9.26 -12.50 8.00
CA SER A 95 9.78 -13.68 7.30
C SER A 95 8.91 -14.91 7.54
N ARG A 96 8.35 -15.04 8.75
CA ARG A 96 7.45 -16.13 9.08
C ARG A 96 6.12 -16.04 8.32
N ALA A 97 5.61 -14.83 8.11
CA ALA A 97 4.38 -14.59 7.36
C ALA A 97 4.59 -14.65 5.84
N TRP A 98 5.80 -14.49 5.36
CA TRP A 98 6.13 -14.26 3.96
C TRP A 98 5.55 -15.29 2.98
N PRO A 99 5.62 -16.62 3.25
CA PRO A 99 5.03 -17.59 2.32
C PRO A 99 3.53 -17.37 2.10
N ALA A 100 2.78 -17.05 3.16
CA ALA A 100 1.35 -16.75 3.05
C ALA A 100 1.11 -15.45 2.26
N LEU A 101 1.95 -14.43 2.45
CA LEU A 101 1.82 -13.16 1.72
C LEU A 101 2.07 -13.36 0.23
N LEU A 102 3.05 -14.19 -0.14
CA LEU A 102 3.35 -14.49 -1.53
C LEU A 102 2.24 -15.28 -2.23
N SER A 103 1.43 -16.03 -1.49
CA SER A 103 0.32 -16.79 -2.05
C SER A 103 -0.85 -15.88 -2.47
N VAL A 104 -0.89 -14.66 -1.97
CA VAL A 104 -1.89 -13.67 -2.38
C VAL A 104 -1.47 -13.06 -3.70
N VAL A 105 -2.21 -13.35 -4.76
CA VAL A 105 -1.93 -12.81 -6.09
C VAL A 105 -2.65 -11.49 -6.26
N PRO A 106 -1.94 -10.37 -6.48
CA PRO A 106 -2.58 -9.10 -6.78
C PRO A 106 -3.41 -9.21 -8.05
N ALA A 107 -4.63 -8.70 -8.02
CA ALA A 107 -5.52 -8.71 -9.17
C ALA A 107 -6.44 -7.49 -9.14
N CYS A 108 -6.80 -7.01 -10.31
CA CYS A 108 -7.84 -6.00 -10.42
C CYS A 108 -9.23 -6.65 -10.33
N ALA A 109 -10.18 -5.96 -9.73
CA ALA A 109 -11.55 -6.38 -9.76
C ALA A 109 -12.07 -6.34 -11.21
N ASP A 110 -12.94 -7.30 -11.55
CA ASP A 110 -13.58 -7.30 -12.87
C ASP A 110 -14.39 -6.01 -13.06
N ALA A 111 -14.41 -5.53 -14.30
CA ALA A 111 -15.26 -4.40 -14.64
C ALA A 111 -16.72 -4.76 -14.31
N PRO A 112 -17.51 -3.83 -13.73
CA PRO A 112 -18.90 -4.09 -13.43
C PRO A 112 -19.66 -4.48 -14.70
N ALA A 113 -20.55 -5.48 -14.60
CA ALA A 113 -21.41 -5.90 -15.69
C ALA A 113 -22.59 -4.92 -15.90
N ALA A 114 -22.44 -3.67 -15.52
CA ALA A 114 -23.51 -2.69 -15.47
C ALA A 114 -24.14 -2.35 -16.82
N ASN A 115 -23.42 -2.65 -17.89
CA ASN A 115 -23.87 -2.32 -19.24
C ASN A 115 -24.54 -3.51 -19.95
N ARG A 116 -24.90 -4.50 -19.20
CA ARG A 116 -25.49 -5.72 -19.77
C ARG A 116 -26.98 -5.77 -19.47
#